data_cb7819e79b0d8acb41a30ca360fae97c
#
_entry.id   cb7819e79b0d8acb41a30ca360fae97c
#
_cell.length_a   1.000
_cell.length_b   1.000
_cell.length_c   1.000
_cell.angle_alpha   90.00
_cell.angle_beta   90.00
_cell.angle_gamma   90.00
#
_symmetry.space_group_name_H-M   'P 1'
#
loop_
_entity.id
_entity.type
_entity.pdbx_description
1 polymer ?
#
loop_
_entity_poly.entity_id
_entity_poly.type
_entity_poly.pdbx_seq_one_letter_code
_entity_poly.pdbx_strand_id
1 'polypeptide(L)'
;MAEKCLLIVDVQRGFINQWTAHIPAAVEALQGGFERVVATRFFNPEGSFYRRLIGWQRFARESDDFPLAFRPATSAPVIDKPTYTCVGPEFLKTLAGWGVGRVHICGIATDNCVLKCAVDLFETGIEPVVLAHATASHGGPDCHAAGIKILQRFIGTKQVVY
;
A
#
# COMPACT_ATOMS: atom_id res chain seq x y z
N MET A 1 8.52 16.29 -17.70
CA MET A 1 8.98 15.16 -16.86
C MET A 1 7.75 14.34 -16.46
N ALA A 2 7.89 13.03 -16.34
CA ALA A 2 6.78 12.21 -15.83
C ALA A 2 6.45 12.60 -14.38
N GLU A 3 5.17 12.75 -14.05
CA GLU A 3 4.71 13.09 -12.70
C GLU A 3 5.09 11.97 -11.71
N LYS A 4 5.54 12.36 -10.51
CA LYS A 4 5.84 11.41 -9.44
C LYS A 4 4.58 11.05 -8.69
N CYS A 5 4.27 9.76 -8.63
CA CYS A 5 3.11 9.24 -7.91
C CYS A 5 3.54 8.52 -6.63
N LEU A 6 2.85 8.80 -5.52
CA LEU A 6 2.94 8.08 -4.26
C LEU A 6 1.66 7.27 -4.04
N LEU A 7 1.82 5.97 -3.85
CA LEU A 7 0.75 5.05 -3.45
C LEU A 7 0.93 4.72 -1.96
N ILE A 8 -0.02 5.13 -1.13
CA ILE A 8 -0.04 4.86 0.31
C ILE A 8 -1.01 3.71 0.57
N VAL A 9 -0.47 2.55 0.90
CA VAL A 9 -1.23 1.30 0.98
C VAL A 9 -1.71 1.06 2.40
N ASP A 10 -3.02 1.01 2.58
CA ASP A 10 -3.75 0.47 3.76
C ASP A 10 -3.22 0.92 5.13
N VAL A 11 -2.85 2.19 5.26
CA VAL A 11 -2.47 2.77 6.57
C VAL A 11 -3.74 3.06 7.35
N GLN A 12 -4.37 2.00 7.86
CA GLN A 12 -5.66 2.00 8.53
C GLN A 12 -5.50 1.72 10.03
N ARG A 13 -6.44 2.20 10.82
CA ARG A 13 -6.41 2.06 12.30
C ARG A 13 -6.21 0.61 12.74
N GLY A 14 -6.87 -0.34 12.09
CA GLY A 14 -6.78 -1.75 12.44
C GLY A 14 -5.42 -2.40 12.19
N PHE A 15 -4.55 -1.80 11.39
CA PHE A 15 -3.19 -2.26 11.15
C PHE A 15 -2.13 -1.57 12.02
N ILE A 16 -2.54 -0.61 12.87
CA ILE A 16 -1.61 0.11 13.73
C ILE A 16 -1.37 -0.69 15.01
N ASN A 17 -0.12 -1.02 15.25
CA ASN A 17 0.36 -1.67 16.46
C ASN A 17 1.79 -1.20 16.78
N GLN A 18 2.45 -1.84 17.74
CA GLN A 18 3.80 -1.45 18.17
C GLN A 18 4.83 -1.42 17.03
N TRP A 19 4.66 -2.23 15.99
CA TRP A 19 5.60 -2.32 14.86
C TRP A 19 5.27 -1.36 13.71
N THR A 20 4.05 -0.84 13.65
CA THR A 20 3.56 0.03 12.57
C THR A 20 3.22 1.43 13.03
N ALA A 21 3.35 1.73 14.34
CA ALA A 21 2.94 3.01 14.95
C ALA A 21 3.62 4.25 14.34
N HIS A 22 4.79 4.09 13.74
CA HIS A 22 5.54 5.18 13.10
C HIS A 22 5.07 5.49 11.67
N ILE A 23 4.32 4.59 11.03
CA ILE A 23 3.96 4.71 9.62
C ILE A 23 3.00 5.87 9.33
N PRO A 24 1.95 6.13 10.13
CA PRO A 24 1.06 7.27 9.85
C PRO A 24 1.79 8.60 9.69
N ALA A 25 2.68 8.95 10.60
CA ALA A 25 3.46 10.19 10.52
C ALA A 25 4.44 10.18 9.32
N ALA A 26 5.07 9.04 9.05
CA ALA A 26 6.00 8.90 7.95
C ALA A 26 5.31 9.14 6.59
N VAL A 27 4.13 8.54 6.36
CA VAL A 27 3.41 8.69 5.09
C VAL A 27 2.80 10.09 4.96
N GLU A 28 2.35 10.73 6.04
CA GLU A 28 1.91 12.12 6.00
C GLU A 28 3.03 13.05 5.53
N ALA A 29 4.22 12.89 6.06
CA ALA A 29 5.38 13.71 5.72
C ALA A 29 5.83 13.55 4.26
N LEU A 30 5.64 12.37 3.66
CA LEU A 30 6.05 12.09 2.27
C LEU A 30 5.18 12.79 1.23
N GLN A 31 3.91 13.03 1.51
CA GLN A 31 2.94 13.47 0.50
C GLN A 31 3.33 14.75 -0.24
N GLY A 32 3.95 15.70 0.47
CA GLY A 32 4.37 16.98 -0.13
C GLY A 32 5.49 16.88 -1.19
N GLY A 33 6.14 15.73 -1.29
CA GLY A 33 7.20 15.46 -2.27
C GLY A 33 6.70 14.85 -3.59
N PHE A 34 5.38 14.69 -3.76
CA PHE A 34 4.78 14.03 -4.91
C PHE A 34 3.66 14.88 -5.53
N GLU A 35 3.63 14.93 -6.86
CA GLU A 35 2.59 15.63 -7.61
C GLU A 35 1.26 14.87 -7.58
N ARG A 36 1.31 13.55 -7.50
CA ARG A 36 0.16 12.66 -7.40
C ARG A 36 0.26 11.79 -6.18
N VAL A 37 -0.80 11.73 -5.41
CA VAL A 37 -0.92 10.87 -4.22
C VAL A 37 -2.20 10.07 -4.32
N VAL A 38 -2.12 8.77 -4.04
CA VAL A 38 -3.27 7.86 -3.94
C VAL A 38 -3.16 7.11 -2.62
N ALA A 39 -4.27 7.00 -1.90
CA ALA A 39 -4.35 6.17 -0.71
C ALA A 39 -5.31 5.00 -0.94
N THR A 40 -5.08 3.88 -0.27
CA THR A 40 -6.00 2.74 -0.31
C THR A 40 -6.52 2.38 1.08
N ARG A 41 -7.72 1.79 1.12
CA ARG A 41 -8.28 1.15 2.31
C ARG A 41 -8.76 -0.24 1.95
N PHE A 42 -8.32 -1.22 2.72
CA PHE A 42 -8.83 -2.58 2.64
C PHE A 42 -10.13 -2.71 3.45
N PHE A 43 -11.13 -3.35 2.89
CA PHE A 43 -12.31 -3.82 3.62
C PHE A 43 -12.51 -5.31 3.40
N ASN A 44 -13.04 -5.99 4.42
CA ASN A 44 -13.20 -7.43 4.44
C ASN A 44 -14.68 -7.80 4.35
N PRO A 45 -15.20 -8.12 3.14
CA PRO A 45 -16.60 -8.45 2.97
C PRO A 45 -16.99 -9.73 3.71
N GLU A 46 -18.27 -9.85 4.04
CA GLU A 46 -18.81 -11.10 4.53
C GLU A 46 -18.61 -12.22 3.49
N GLY A 47 -18.32 -13.43 3.96
CA GLY A 47 -18.09 -14.60 3.12
C GLY A 47 -16.77 -14.58 2.33
N SER A 48 -15.90 -13.60 2.55
CA SER A 48 -14.60 -13.51 1.89
C SER A 48 -13.70 -14.71 2.20
N PHE A 49 -12.73 -14.98 1.33
CA PHE A 49 -11.69 -15.98 1.60
C PHE A 49 -10.76 -15.58 2.76
N TYR A 50 -10.61 -14.28 3.05
CA TYR A 50 -9.89 -13.83 4.25
C TYR A 50 -10.54 -14.36 5.52
N ARG A 51 -11.89 -14.34 5.60
CA ARG A 51 -12.64 -14.90 6.73
C ARG A 51 -12.63 -16.41 6.75
N ARG A 52 -12.84 -17.04 5.59
CA ARG A 52 -13.05 -18.48 5.48
C ARG A 52 -11.77 -19.30 5.53
N LEU A 53 -10.69 -18.84 4.89
CA LEU A 53 -9.45 -19.61 4.72
C LEU A 53 -8.34 -19.16 5.68
N ILE A 54 -8.28 -17.86 6.00
CA ILE A 54 -7.23 -17.28 6.84
C ILE A 54 -7.74 -17.02 8.26
N GLY A 55 -9.07 -17.05 8.47
CA GLY A 55 -9.69 -16.74 9.76
C GLY A 55 -9.66 -15.26 10.14
N TRP A 56 -9.37 -14.38 9.19
CA TRP A 56 -9.27 -12.94 9.40
C TRP A 56 -10.66 -12.31 9.39
N GLN A 57 -11.20 -11.99 10.57
CA GLN A 57 -12.57 -11.49 10.72
C GLN A 57 -12.68 -9.97 10.79
N ARG A 58 -11.55 -9.26 10.84
CA ARG A 58 -11.46 -7.81 11.02
C ARG A 58 -11.71 -7.04 9.72
N PHE A 59 -11.83 -5.71 9.79
CA PHE A 59 -11.96 -4.78 8.67
C PHE A 59 -13.32 -4.80 7.95
N ALA A 60 -14.40 -5.07 8.67
CA ALA A 60 -15.73 -4.69 8.15
C ALA A 60 -15.76 -3.16 7.92
N ARG A 61 -16.51 -2.68 6.93
CA ARG A 61 -16.58 -1.24 6.61
C ARG A 61 -17.03 -0.36 7.79
N GLU A 62 -17.87 -0.90 8.65
CA GLU A 62 -18.46 -0.22 9.82
C GLU A 62 -17.57 -0.33 11.06
N SER A 63 -16.47 -1.07 10.98
CA SER A 63 -15.59 -1.30 12.13
C SER A 63 -14.62 -0.15 12.37
N ASP A 64 -14.11 -0.05 13.60
CA ASP A 64 -13.06 0.91 13.97
C ASP A 64 -11.71 0.62 13.28
N ASP A 65 -11.55 -0.55 12.69
CA ASP A 65 -10.36 -0.94 11.94
C ASP A 65 -10.25 -0.20 10.59
N PHE A 66 -11.38 0.09 9.96
CA PHE A 66 -11.45 0.53 8.57
C PHE A 66 -10.91 1.94 8.30
N PRO A 67 -11.15 2.97 9.13
CA PRO A 67 -10.68 4.33 8.85
C PRO A 67 -9.16 4.42 8.70
N LEU A 68 -8.72 5.36 7.86
CA LEU A 68 -7.30 5.72 7.75
C LEU A 68 -6.76 6.23 9.10
N ALA A 69 -5.51 5.87 9.39
CA ALA A 69 -4.78 6.31 10.58
C ALA A 69 -3.92 7.56 10.32
N PHE A 70 -4.01 8.12 9.13
CA PHE A 70 -3.31 9.34 8.71
C PHE A 70 -4.24 10.26 7.94
N ARG A 71 -3.83 11.48 7.69
CA ARG A 71 -4.56 12.45 6.88
C ARG A 71 -4.05 12.44 5.44
N PRO A 72 -4.82 11.93 4.48
CA PRO A 72 -4.43 12.02 3.07
C PRO A 72 -4.47 13.48 2.60
N ALA A 73 -3.63 13.81 1.60
CA ALA A 73 -3.65 15.09 0.93
C ALA A 73 -5.06 15.34 0.36
N THR A 74 -5.50 16.59 0.35
CA THR A 74 -6.88 16.96 -0.03
C THR A 74 -7.25 16.49 -1.46
N SER A 75 -6.27 16.46 -2.36
CA SER A 75 -6.46 16.02 -3.75
C SER A 75 -6.25 14.51 -3.95
N ALA A 76 -5.86 13.76 -2.90
CA ALA A 76 -5.55 12.34 -3.02
C ALA A 76 -6.85 11.52 -3.10
N PRO A 77 -7.11 10.79 -4.19
CA PRO A 77 -8.18 9.80 -4.21
C PRO A 77 -7.90 8.69 -3.20
N VAL A 78 -8.96 8.22 -2.55
CA VAL A 78 -8.92 7.07 -1.63
C VAL A 78 -9.67 5.92 -2.29
N ILE A 79 -8.96 4.82 -2.53
CA ILE A 79 -9.50 3.63 -3.19
C ILE A 79 -9.83 2.58 -2.13
N ASP A 80 -11.09 2.20 -2.03
CA ASP A 80 -11.53 1.08 -1.21
C ASP A 80 -11.43 -0.22 -2.00
N LYS A 81 -10.80 -1.24 -1.43
CA LYS A 81 -10.56 -2.51 -2.11
C LYS A 81 -10.80 -3.72 -1.20
N PRO A 82 -11.43 -4.80 -1.72
CA PRO A 82 -11.62 -6.04 -0.98
C PRO A 82 -10.48 -7.05 -1.22
N THR A 83 -9.35 -6.60 -1.73
CA THR A 83 -8.23 -7.42 -2.20
C THR A 83 -6.90 -6.89 -1.66
N TYR A 84 -5.85 -7.71 -1.69
CA TYR A 84 -4.50 -7.25 -1.34
C TYR A 84 -4.05 -6.11 -2.25
N THR A 85 -4.26 -6.26 -3.55
CA THR A 85 -3.85 -5.27 -4.55
C THR A 85 -4.93 -4.21 -4.80
N CYS A 86 -4.51 -3.01 -5.17
CA CYS A 86 -5.35 -2.00 -5.81
C CYS A 86 -5.12 -1.94 -7.32
N VAL A 87 -4.17 -2.70 -7.83
CA VAL A 87 -3.79 -2.65 -9.24
C VAL A 87 -4.82 -3.41 -10.09
N GLY A 88 -5.63 -2.65 -10.76
CA GLY A 88 -6.69 -3.12 -11.63
C GLY A 88 -6.96 -2.11 -12.73
N PRO A 89 -7.91 -2.39 -13.66
CA PRO A 89 -8.15 -1.54 -14.84
C PRO A 89 -8.39 -0.07 -14.51
N GLU A 90 -9.16 0.26 -13.47
CA GLU A 90 -9.47 1.62 -13.08
C GLU A 90 -8.23 2.38 -12.57
N PHE A 91 -7.42 1.73 -11.73
CA PHE A 91 -6.20 2.34 -11.22
C PHE A 91 -5.18 2.55 -12.35
N LEU A 92 -4.99 1.55 -13.22
CA LEU A 92 -4.10 1.67 -14.36
C LEU A 92 -4.55 2.78 -15.34
N LYS A 93 -5.85 2.92 -15.57
CA LYS A 93 -6.43 4.03 -16.34
C LYS A 93 -6.13 5.38 -15.71
N THR A 94 -6.22 5.49 -14.39
CA THR A 94 -5.88 6.71 -13.65
C THR A 94 -4.41 7.07 -13.83
N LEU A 95 -3.50 6.10 -13.66
CA LEU A 95 -2.06 6.32 -13.86
C LEU A 95 -1.74 6.75 -15.31
N ALA A 96 -2.36 6.10 -16.28
CA ALA A 96 -2.21 6.45 -17.69
C ALA A 96 -2.70 7.88 -17.99
N GLY A 97 -3.85 8.27 -17.42
CA GLY A 97 -4.40 9.61 -17.55
C GLY A 97 -3.51 10.70 -16.95
N TRP A 98 -2.70 10.35 -15.96
CA TRP A 98 -1.69 11.23 -15.35
C TRP A 98 -0.32 11.16 -16.02
N GLY A 99 -0.12 10.27 -17.00
CA GLY A 99 1.18 10.06 -17.61
C GLY A 99 2.22 9.45 -16.66
N VAL A 100 1.76 8.69 -15.64
CA VAL A 100 2.61 8.10 -14.61
C VAL A 100 3.13 6.74 -15.07
N GLY A 101 4.45 6.63 -15.23
CA GLY A 101 5.13 5.37 -15.52
C GLY A 101 5.92 4.78 -14.35
N ARG A 102 5.98 5.52 -13.21
CA ARG A 102 6.69 5.09 -11.99
C ARG A 102 5.86 5.44 -10.76
N VAL A 103 5.65 4.45 -9.88
CA VAL A 103 4.88 4.61 -8.64
C VAL A 103 5.77 4.30 -7.44
N HIS A 104 5.89 5.25 -6.52
CA HIS A 104 6.52 5.05 -5.22
C HIS A 104 5.47 4.49 -4.27
N ILE A 105 5.82 3.45 -3.53
CA ILE A 105 4.89 2.68 -2.71
C ILE A 105 5.34 2.70 -1.26
N CYS A 106 4.44 3.00 -0.35
CA CYS A 106 4.65 2.94 1.09
C CYS A 106 3.39 2.41 1.80
N GLY A 107 3.45 2.19 3.10
CA GLY A 107 2.30 1.79 3.92
C GLY A 107 2.40 0.40 4.53
N ILE A 108 1.28 -0.30 4.67
CA ILE A 108 1.13 -1.54 5.43
C ILE A 108 0.36 -2.59 4.60
N ALA A 109 0.74 -3.86 4.58
CA ALA A 109 1.93 -4.42 5.16
C ALA A 109 2.95 -4.72 4.08
N THR A 110 4.23 -4.60 4.42
CA THR A 110 5.35 -4.85 3.52
C THR A 110 5.25 -6.22 2.82
N ASP A 111 4.90 -7.25 3.57
CA ASP A 111 4.81 -8.66 3.15
C ASP A 111 3.46 -9.05 2.54
N ASN A 112 2.50 -8.15 2.50
CA ASN A 112 1.14 -8.39 1.99
C ASN A 112 0.73 -7.39 0.90
N CYS A 113 -0.07 -6.39 1.28
CA CYS A 113 -0.67 -5.46 0.31
C CYS A 113 0.39 -4.62 -0.44
N VAL A 114 1.44 -4.17 0.24
CA VAL A 114 2.55 -3.44 -0.39
C VAL A 114 3.25 -4.34 -1.42
N LEU A 115 3.64 -5.54 -1.03
CA LEU A 115 4.27 -6.52 -1.91
C LEU A 115 3.40 -6.82 -3.13
N LYS A 116 2.12 -7.11 -2.90
CA LYS A 116 1.19 -7.46 -3.98
C LYS A 116 1.00 -6.30 -4.97
N CYS A 117 0.81 -5.08 -4.49
CA CYS A 117 0.73 -3.89 -5.35
C CYS A 117 2.01 -3.68 -6.18
N ALA A 118 3.17 -3.84 -5.56
CA ALA A 118 4.46 -3.65 -6.25
C ALA A 118 4.68 -4.69 -7.36
N VAL A 119 4.37 -5.96 -7.09
CA VAL A 119 4.51 -7.04 -8.09
C VAL A 119 3.52 -6.83 -9.24
N ASP A 120 2.26 -6.49 -8.95
CA ASP A 120 1.25 -6.27 -9.98
C ASP A 120 1.59 -5.05 -10.86
N LEU A 121 2.09 -3.96 -10.30
CA LEU A 121 2.57 -2.82 -11.08
C LEU A 121 3.73 -3.25 -11.99
N PHE A 122 4.70 -3.98 -11.45
CA PHE A 122 5.84 -4.48 -12.21
C PHE A 122 5.39 -5.32 -13.41
N GLU A 123 4.45 -6.24 -13.22
CA GLU A 123 3.93 -7.12 -14.28
C GLU A 123 3.08 -6.37 -15.32
N THR A 124 2.54 -5.21 -14.97
CA THR A 124 1.80 -4.34 -15.92
C THR A 124 2.68 -3.30 -16.62
N GLY A 125 3.99 -3.31 -16.39
CA GLY A 125 4.95 -2.40 -17.03
C GLY A 125 5.04 -1.02 -16.37
N ILE A 126 4.48 -0.83 -15.18
CA ILE A 126 4.65 0.37 -14.36
C ILE A 126 5.79 0.13 -13.38
N GLU A 127 6.79 1.01 -13.37
CA GLU A 127 7.94 0.86 -12.50
C GLU A 127 7.58 1.07 -11.02
N PRO A 128 7.65 0.04 -10.14
CA PRO A 128 7.41 0.21 -8.72
C PRO A 128 8.71 0.60 -8.00
N VAL A 129 8.62 1.51 -7.04
CA VAL A 129 9.69 1.86 -6.11
C VAL A 129 9.16 1.77 -4.69
N VAL A 130 9.60 0.79 -3.91
CA VAL A 130 9.14 0.60 -2.53
C VAL A 130 10.03 1.41 -1.59
N LEU A 131 9.39 2.30 -0.81
CA LEU A 131 10.06 3.14 0.20
C LEU A 131 10.13 2.36 1.52
N ALA A 132 11.20 1.61 1.73
CA ALA A 132 11.35 0.69 2.85
C ALA A 132 11.24 1.39 4.22
N HIS A 133 11.75 2.63 4.33
CA HIS A 133 11.66 3.42 5.56
C HIS A 133 10.23 3.88 5.92
N ALA A 134 9.30 3.79 4.97
CA ALA A 134 7.89 4.16 5.13
C ALA A 134 6.95 2.96 4.92
N THR A 135 7.47 1.74 5.01
CA THR A 135 6.70 0.50 5.04
C THR A 135 6.97 -0.28 6.32
N ALA A 136 5.96 -0.98 6.80
CA ALA A 136 6.10 -1.89 7.93
C ALA A 136 5.08 -3.03 7.82
N SER A 137 5.29 -4.09 8.59
CA SER A 137 4.33 -5.19 8.71
C SER A 137 3.71 -5.21 10.11
N HIS A 138 2.38 -5.28 10.16
CA HIS A 138 1.66 -5.52 11.42
C HIS A 138 1.91 -6.93 11.96
N GLY A 139 2.45 -7.85 11.13
CA GLY A 139 2.92 -9.17 11.53
C GLY A 139 4.28 -9.15 12.23
N GLY A 140 4.93 -8.00 12.35
CA GLY A 140 6.19 -7.81 13.06
C GLY A 140 7.42 -7.70 12.15
N PRO A 141 8.61 -7.52 12.77
CA PRO A 141 9.85 -7.26 12.04
C PRO A 141 10.30 -8.43 11.15
N ASP A 142 10.04 -9.66 11.54
CA ASP A 142 10.41 -10.83 10.73
C ASP A 142 9.58 -10.88 9.44
N CYS A 143 8.27 -10.59 9.52
CA CYS A 143 7.41 -10.47 8.34
C CYS A 143 7.84 -9.32 7.45
N HIS A 144 8.19 -8.16 8.03
CA HIS A 144 8.74 -7.02 7.28
C HIS A 144 10.01 -7.41 6.53
N ALA A 145 10.99 -8.01 7.21
CA ALA A 145 12.24 -8.44 6.61
C ALA A 145 12.04 -9.47 5.49
N ALA A 146 11.14 -10.44 5.70
CA ALA A 146 10.76 -11.41 4.67
C ALA A 146 10.14 -10.71 3.45
N GLY A 147 9.23 -9.77 3.66
CA GLY A 147 8.60 -8.97 2.61
C GLY A 147 9.62 -8.19 1.79
N ILE A 148 10.55 -7.49 2.43
CA ILE A 148 11.65 -6.78 1.78
C ILE A 148 12.50 -7.72 0.90
N LYS A 149 12.90 -8.87 1.44
CA LYS A 149 13.68 -9.87 0.70
C LYS A 149 12.96 -10.40 -0.53
N ILE A 150 11.67 -10.65 -0.42
CA ILE A 150 10.84 -11.14 -1.51
C ILE A 150 10.67 -10.03 -2.56
N LEU A 151 10.38 -8.80 -2.15
CA LEU A 151 10.29 -7.63 -3.04
C LEU A 151 11.56 -7.48 -3.88
N GLN A 152 12.73 -7.51 -3.25
CA GLN A 152 14.02 -7.41 -3.96
C GLN A 152 14.20 -8.49 -5.03
N ARG A 153 13.66 -9.69 -4.80
CA ARG A 153 13.69 -10.79 -5.79
C ARG A 153 12.70 -10.60 -6.92
N PHE A 154 11.49 -10.05 -6.63
CA PHE A 154 10.45 -9.86 -7.64
C PHE A 154 10.68 -8.65 -8.53
N ILE A 155 11.01 -7.50 -7.94
CA ILE A 155 11.06 -6.21 -8.65
C ILE A 155 12.47 -5.63 -8.80
N GLY A 156 13.47 -6.28 -8.19
CA GLY A 156 14.87 -5.85 -8.23
C GLY A 156 15.31 -5.09 -6.98
N THR A 157 16.57 -5.29 -6.59
CA THR A 157 17.14 -4.69 -5.37
C THR A 157 17.14 -3.15 -5.40
N LYS A 158 17.33 -2.56 -6.57
CA LYS A 158 17.35 -1.09 -6.75
C LYS A 158 15.98 -0.44 -6.60
N GLN A 159 14.91 -1.23 -6.66
CA GLN A 159 13.53 -0.77 -6.53
C GLN A 159 13.04 -0.74 -5.06
N VAL A 160 13.88 -1.18 -4.13
CA VAL A 160 13.62 -1.10 -2.68
C VAL A 160 14.60 -0.09 -2.09
N VAL A 161 14.07 1.10 -1.72
CA VAL A 161 14.87 2.27 -1.28
C VAL A 161 14.70 2.46 0.22
N TYR A 162 15.83 2.65 0.93
CA TYR A 162 15.89 2.83 2.39
C TYR A 162 15.99 4.30 2.78
#